data_1bf650528f232b7f8f28681456b7cf8b
#
_entry.id   1bf650528f232b7f8f28681456b7cf8b
#
_cell.length_a   1.000
_cell.length_b   1.000
_cell.length_c   1.000
_cell.angle_alpha   90.00
_cell.angle_beta   90.00
_cell.angle_gamma   90.00
#
_symmetry.space_group_name_H-M   'P 1'
#
loop_
_entity.id
_entity.type
_entity.pdbx_description
1 polymer ?
#
loop_
_entity_poly.entity_id
_entity_poly.type
_entity_poly.pdbx_seq_one_letter_code
_entity_poly.pdbx_strand_id
1 'polypeptide(L)' 'MAFQYQTLAQQVAQKIYLGELEDGQRLPSLRDFADQQKISLNTAKSCYELLEARGLVFVKAKSGYFIKAPKLQVEQ' A
#
# COMPACT_ATOMS: atom_id res chain seq x y z
N MET A 1 -5.60 -17.96 13.73
CA MET A 1 -5.51 -17.74 12.30
C MET A 1 -4.57 -16.63 11.99
N ALA A 2 -3.60 -16.92 11.20
CA ALA A 2 -2.62 -15.92 10.88
C ALA A 2 -3.22 -14.83 10.00
N PHE A 3 -2.82 -13.63 10.27
CA PHE A 3 -3.27 -12.50 9.49
C PHE A 3 -2.46 -12.45 8.22
N GLN A 4 -3.12 -12.48 7.11
CA GLN A 4 -2.45 -12.57 5.82
C GLN A 4 -2.10 -11.20 5.30
N TYR A 5 -0.89 -11.08 4.75
CA TYR A 5 -0.50 -9.81 4.16
C TYR A 5 -1.38 -9.46 2.95
N GLN A 6 -1.95 -10.47 2.32
CA GLN A 6 -2.87 -10.21 1.21
C GLN A 6 -4.10 -9.44 1.68
N THR A 7 -4.61 -9.78 2.87
CA THR A 7 -5.76 -9.08 3.41
C THR A 7 -5.42 -7.62 3.68
N LEU A 8 -4.25 -7.37 4.26
CA LEU A 8 -3.81 -6.01 4.50
C LEU A 8 -3.65 -5.25 3.21
N ALA A 9 -3.03 -5.88 2.21
CA ALA A 9 -2.85 -5.22 0.93
C ALA A 9 -4.19 -4.87 0.31
N GLN A 10 -5.16 -5.75 0.46
CA GLN A 10 -6.48 -5.48 -0.07
C GLN A 10 -7.14 -4.31 0.64
N GLN A 11 -6.98 -4.20 1.94
CA GLN A 11 -7.53 -3.07 2.68
C GLN A 11 -6.91 -1.76 2.21
N VAL A 12 -5.61 -1.75 2.01
CA VAL A 12 -4.95 -0.55 1.52
C VAL A 12 -5.42 -0.24 0.10
N ALA A 13 -5.53 -1.27 -0.74
CA ALA A 13 -5.99 -1.09 -2.11
C ALA A 13 -7.39 -0.47 -2.13
N GLN A 14 -8.26 -0.94 -1.25
CA GLN A 14 -9.60 -0.38 -1.17
C GLN A 14 -9.57 1.10 -0.84
N LYS A 15 -8.73 1.49 0.09
CA LYS A 15 -8.63 2.90 0.45
C LYS A 15 -8.16 3.73 -0.74
N ILE A 16 -7.27 3.17 -1.54
CA ILE A 16 -6.81 3.87 -2.73
C ILE A 16 -7.96 4.03 -3.73
N TYR A 17 -8.69 2.95 -3.95
CA TYR A 17 -9.81 3.00 -4.90
C TYR A 17 -10.93 3.92 -4.44
N LEU A 18 -11.12 4.01 -3.13
CA LEU A 18 -12.16 4.88 -2.59
C LEU A 18 -11.73 6.33 -2.50
N GLY A 19 -10.48 6.62 -2.80
CA GLY A 19 -10.01 7.99 -2.76
C GLY A 19 -9.57 8.46 -1.39
N GLU A 20 -9.51 7.56 -0.43
CA GLU A 20 -9.03 7.94 0.91
C GLU A 20 -7.53 8.16 0.92
N LEU A 21 -6.82 7.48 0.03
CA LEU A 21 -5.39 7.67 -0.16
C LEU A 21 -5.18 8.24 -1.55
N GLU A 22 -4.50 9.36 -1.63
CA GLU A 22 -4.40 10.10 -2.87
C GLU A 22 -3.14 9.73 -3.63
N ASP A 23 -3.21 9.91 -4.93
CA ASP A 23 -2.05 9.69 -5.79
C ASP A 23 -0.90 10.57 -5.33
N GLY A 24 0.27 9.96 -5.23
CA GLY A 24 1.45 10.68 -4.78
C GLY A 24 1.61 10.80 -3.28
N GLN A 25 0.61 10.36 -2.53
CA GLN A 25 0.67 10.43 -1.08
C GLN A 25 1.70 9.44 -0.57
N ARG A 26 2.45 9.84 0.43
CA ARG A 26 3.46 8.98 1.00
C ARG A 26 2.84 8.00 1.97
N LEU A 27 3.23 6.74 1.85
CA LEU A 27 2.81 5.72 2.79
C LEU A 27 3.71 5.73 4.02
N PRO A 28 3.23 5.21 5.15
CA PRO A 28 4.11 5.05 6.31
C PRO A 28 5.30 4.18 5.95
N SER A 29 6.40 4.36 6.66
CA SER A 29 7.53 3.48 6.49
C SER A 29 7.12 2.07 6.84
N LEU A 30 7.91 1.09 6.38
CA LEU A 30 7.58 -0.30 6.71
C LEU A 30 7.52 -0.51 8.21
N ARG A 31 8.43 0.11 8.94
CA ARG A 31 8.44 -0.01 10.39
C ARG A 31 7.19 0.57 11.01
N ASP A 32 6.81 1.77 10.57
CA ASP A 32 5.61 2.40 11.10
C ASP A 32 4.37 1.60 10.77
N PHE A 33 4.29 1.11 9.54
CA PHE A 33 3.15 0.32 9.12
C PHE A 33 3.07 -0.97 9.94
N ALA A 34 4.21 -1.63 10.13
CA ALA A 34 4.25 -2.84 10.94
C ALA A 34 3.77 -2.57 12.35
N ASP A 35 4.21 -1.46 12.94
CA ASP A 35 3.76 -1.09 14.28
C ASP A 35 2.27 -0.82 14.32
N GLN A 36 1.76 -0.07 13.35
CA GLN A 36 0.35 0.27 13.33
C GLN A 36 -0.52 -0.96 13.19
N GLN A 37 -0.07 -1.92 12.38
CA GLN A 37 -0.86 -3.12 12.13
C GLN A 37 -0.51 -4.26 13.07
N LYS A 38 0.50 -4.08 13.89
CA LYS A 38 0.95 -5.10 14.85
C LYS A 38 1.36 -6.38 14.13
N ILE A 39 2.14 -6.21 13.09
CA ILE A 39 2.64 -7.31 12.29
C ILE A 39 4.16 -7.21 12.22
N SER A 40 4.79 -8.26 11.72
CA SER A 40 6.22 -8.25 11.56
C SER A 40 6.63 -7.34 10.40
N LEU A 41 7.88 -6.93 10.44
CA LEU A 41 8.42 -6.12 9.36
C LEU A 41 8.37 -6.86 8.04
N ASN A 42 8.64 -8.16 8.05
CA ASN A 42 8.57 -8.96 6.83
C ASN A 42 7.16 -8.97 6.25
N THR A 43 6.16 -9.08 7.11
CA THR A 43 4.78 -9.07 6.64
C THR A 43 4.43 -7.72 6.03
N ALA A 44 4.88 -6.64 6.66
CA ALA A 44 4.65 -5.31 6.13
C ALA A 44 5.31 -5.16 4.75
N LYS A 45 6.52 -5.66 4.63
CA LYS A 45 7.22 -5.59 3.36
C LYS A 45 6.48 -6.36 2.27
N SER A 46 6.01 -7.57 2.60
CA SER A 46 5.26 -8.36 1.64
C SER A 46 3.98 -7.66 1.21
N CYS A 47 3.33 -6.98 2.14
CA CYS A 47 2.13 -6.23 1.83
C CYS A 47 2.42 -5.13 0.81
N TYR A 48 3.46 -4.35 1.06
CA TYR A 48 3.82 -3.26 0.15
C TYR A 48 4.28 -3.79 -1.21
N GLU A 49 5.02 -4.91 -1.21
CA GLU A 49 5.46 -5.50 -2.46
C GLU A 49 4.28 -5.97 -3.30
N LEU A 50 3.27 -6.52 -2.65
CA LEU A 50 2.08 -6.93 -3.37
C LEU A 50 1.35 -5.73 -3.98
N LEU A 51 1.26 -4.64 -3.23
CA LEU A 51 0.65 -3.43 -3.76
C LEU A 51 1.45 -2.87 -4.92
N GLU A 52 2.76 -2.94 -4.83
CA GLU A 52 3.62 -2.49 -5.91
C GLU A 52 3.40 -3.35 -7.15
N ALA A 53 3.28 -4.67 -6.97
CA ALA A 53 3.04 -5.57 -8.09
C ALA A 53 1.70 -5.28 -8.76
N ARG A 54 0.74 -4.76 -8.01
CA ARG A 54 -0.55 -4.39 -8.57
C ARG A 54 -0.54 -2.98 -9.17
N GLY A 55 0.57 -2.28 -9.07
CA GLY A 55 0.66 -0.94 -9.62
C GLY A 55 -0.01 0.12 -8.79
N LEU A 56 -0.26 -0.17 -7.51
CA LEU A 56 -0.94 0.78 -6.63
C LEU A 56 0.01 1.59 -5.78
N VAL A 57 1.26 1.16 -5.67
CA VAL A 57 2.27 1.94 -4.97
C VAL A 57 3.57 1.83 -5.76
N PHE A 58 4.44 2.77 -5.53
CA PHE A 58 5.78 2.71 -6.11
C PHE A 58 6.77 3.14 -5.04
N VAL A 59 8.00 2.69 -5.20
CA VAL A 59 9.04 3.00 -4.25
C VAL A 59 10.01 3.99 -4.89
N LYS A 60 10.35 5.02 -4.12
CA LYS A 60 11.40 5.95 -4.52
C LYS A 60 12.60 5.68 -3.64
N ALA A 61 13.75 5.48 -4.23
CA ALA A 61 14.96 5.22 -3.47
C ALA A 61 15.15 6.34 -2.46
N LYS A 62 15.38 5.95 -1.21
CA LYS A 62 15.66 6.87 -0.11
C LYS A 62 14.49 7.73 0.31
N SER A 63 13.36 7.63 -0.36
CA SER A 63 12.20 8.45 0.00
C SER A 63 11.05 7.61 0.54
N GLY A 64 10.99 6.33 0.18
CA GLY A 64 9.97 5.44 0.70
C GLY A 64 8.92 5.07 -0.33
N TYR A 65 7.79 4.64 0.15
CA TYR A 65 6.70 4.16 -0.69
C TYR A 65 5.65 5.25 -0.86
N PHE A 66 5.12 5.33 -2.07
CA PHE A 66 4.13 6.35 -2.41
C PHE A 66 2.97 5.72 -3.12
N ILE A 67 1.81 6.33 -2.99
CA ILE A 67 0.59 5.86 -3.63
C ILE A 67 0.61 6.20 -5.11
N LYS A 68 0.21 5.24 -5.91
CA LYS A 68 0.00 5.47 -7.32
C LYS A 68 -1.44 5.10 -7.63
N ALA A 69 -2.33 6.03 -7.42
CA ALA A 69 -3.74 5.75 -7.61
C ALA A 69 -4.04 5.62 -9.09
N PRO A 70 -4.77 4.57 -9.48
CA PRO A 70 -5.15 4.46 -10.87
C PRO A 70 -6.12 5.56 -11.21
N LYS A 71 -5.92 6.18 -12.36
CA LYS A 71 -6.89 7.13 -12.82
C LYS A 71 -8.03 6.38 -13.44
N LEU A 72 -9.17 6.59 -12.91
CA LEU A 72 -10.33 5.99 -13.52
C LEU A 72 -10.60 6.73 -14.79
N GLN A 73 -10.33 6.07 -15.84
CA GLN A 73 -10.58 6.64 -17.12
C GLN A 73 -11.99 6.38 -17.43
N VAL A 74 -12.73 7.20 -16.97
CA VAL A 74 -14.07 6.99 -17.30
C VAL A 74 -14.30 7.41 -18.67
N GLU A 75 -14.22 7.26 -19.33
CA GLU A 75 -14.43 7.71 -20.43
C GLU A 75 -15.23 7.46 -21.09
N GLN A 76 -15.53 7.77 -21.11
CA GLN A 76 -16.06 7.59 -21.62
C GLN A 76 -16.46 7.62 -21.99
#